data_eedb54ef0ef38f7324576e2c92464762
#
_entry.id   eedb54ef0ef38f7324576e2c92464762
#
_cell.length_a   1.000
_cell.length_b   1.000
_cell.length_c   1.000
_cell.angle_alpha   90.00
_cell.angle_beta   90.00
_cell.angle_gamma   90.00
#
_symmetry.space_group_name_H-M   'P 1'
#
loop_
_entity.id
_entity.type
_entity.pdbx_description
1 polymer ?
#
loop_
_entity_poly.entity_id
_entity_poly.type
_entity_poly.pdbx_seq_one_letter_code
_entity_poly.pdbx_strand_id
1 'polypeptide(L)'
;VYGWDQGKLYKPDYRYLEEENADVALRYTDDSFESYDNIFRNARTEISDDDRKRLIDALKILSEASGGTEEDGEELSEAVNVDGALRYFTVQSFVVNLDSYLGPTGHNYFLHERDGILTILPWDYNLAFATYSLGMPEPINDAELYVNYPIDTPASGQIMMERPLFHN
;
A
#
# COMPACT_ATOMS: atom_id res chain seq x y z
N VAL A 1 -11.42 16.45 -12.61
CA VAL A 1 -10.70 17.52 -11.94
C VAL A 1 -9.20 17.19 -11.81
N TYR A 2 -8.81 15.94 -11.68
CA TYR A 2 -7.40 15.52 -11.49
C TYR A 2 -6.84 14.66 -12.63
N GLY A 3 -7.53 14.51 -13.76
CA GLY A 3 -7.09 13.62 -14.86
C GLY A 3 -7.11 12.13 -14.51
N TRP A 4 -7.83 11.73 -13.47
CA TRP A 4 -7.93 10.36 -12.98
C TRP A 4 -9.04 9.55 -13.68
N ASP A 5 -9.61 10.09 -14.74
CA ASP A 5 -10.62 9.45 -15.58
C ASP A 5 -10.03 8.40 -16.55
N GLN A 6 -8.70 8.31 -16.58
CA GLN A 6 -7.97 7.30 -17.35
C GLN A 6 -7.17 6.42 -16.37
N GLY A 7 -7.02 5.15 -16.72
CA GLY A 7 -6.36 4.17 -15.86
C GLY A 7 -7.33 3.23 -15.19
N LYS A 8 -6.81 2.38 -14.31
CA LYS A 8 -7.55 1.35 -13.60
C LYS A 8 -7.49 1.59 -12.10
N LEU A 9 -8.62 1.39 -11.44
CA LEU A 9 -8.74 1.59 -10.00
C LEU A 9 -9.04 0.26 -9.32
N TYR A 10 -8.22 -0.09 -8.36
CA TYR A 10 -8.34 -1.29 -7.55
C TYR A 10 -8.55 -0.92 -6.08
N LYS A 11 -9.23 -1.79 -5.34
CA LYS A 11 -9.44 -1.68 -3.89
C LYS A 11 -9.01 -2.98 -3.23
N PRO A 12 -7.70 -3.22 -3.08
CA PRO A 12 -7.24 -4.41 -2.36
C PRO A 12 -7.82 -4.44 -0.94
N ASP A 13 -8.16 -5.63 -0.47
CA ASP A 13 -8.71 -5.81 0.85
C ASP A 13 -8.11 -7.04 1.53
N TYR A 14 -7.93 -7.00 2.84
CA TYR A 14 -7.39 -8.12 3.59
C TYR A 14 -8.40 -9.28 3.65
N ARG A 15 -7.90 -10.51 3.78
CA ARG A 15 -8.72 -11.71 3.93
C ARG A 15 -8.54 -12.37 5.27
N TYR A 16 -7.31 -12.37 5.75
CA TYR A 16 -6.91 -13.05 6.98
C TYR A 16 -6.09 -12.11 7.86
N LEU A 17 -6.33 -12.18 9.17
CA LEU A 17 -5.58 -11.40 10.16
C LEU A 17 -4.26 -12.07 10.57
N GLU A 18 -4.21 -13.41 10.42
CA GLU A 18 -3.08 -14.21 10.90
C GLU A 18 -1.95 -14.36 9.86
N GLU A 19 -2.26 -14.07 8.58
CA GLU A 19 -1.31 -14.21 7.48
C GLU A 19 -1.31 -12.93 6.64
N GLU A 20 -0.14 -12.49 6.21
CA GLU A 20 -0.05 -11.37 5.28
C GLU A 20 -0.58 -11.80 3.90
N ASN A 21 -1.51 -11.02 3.39
CA ASN A 21 -2.01 -11.20 2.03
C ASN A 21 -1.00 -10.56 1.07
N ALA A 22 -0.24 -11.37 0.35
CA ALA A 22 0.85 -10.91 -0.50
C ALA A 22 0.40 -9.87 -1.55
N ASP A 23 -0.76 -10.10 -2.17
CA ASP A 23 -1.34 -9.17 -3.15
C ASP A 23 -1.77 -7.83 -2.51
N VAL A 24 -2.32 -7.84 -1.30
CA VAL A 24 -2.69 -6.63 -0.55
C VAL A 24 -1.45 -5.88 -0.05
N ALA A 25 -0.40 -6.61 0.29
CA ALA A 25 0.90 -6.04 0.65
C ALA A 25 1.69 -5.55 -0.58
N LEU A 26 1.13 -5.70 -1.79
CA LEU A 26 1.75 -5.36 -3.07
C LEU A 26 3.06 -6.12 -3.32
N ARG A 27 3.14 -7.37 -2.86
CA ARG A 27 4.28 -8.28 -3.14
C ARG A 27 4.06 -9.00 -4.45
N TYR A 28 5.11 -9.08 -5.24
CA TYR A 28 5.13 -9.99 -6.38
C TYR A 28 5.23 -11.45 -5.88
N THR A 29 4.39 -12.31 -6.40
CA THR A 29 4.39 -13.75 -6.10
C THR A 29 4.82 -14.54 -7.34
N ASP A 30 4.11 -14.38 -8.44
CA ASP A 30 4.35 -15.02 -9.72
C ASP A 30 3.56 -14.30 -10.84
N ASP A 31 3.63 -14.80 -12.07
CA ASP A 31 2.92 -14.20 -13.22
C ASP A 31 1.45 -14.70 -13.37
N SER A 32 0.93 -15.47 -12.40
CA SER A 32 -0.43 -15.98 -12.44
C SER A 32 -1.45 -14.95 -11.97
N PHE A 33 -2.52 -14.74 -12.72
CA PHE A 33 -3.63 -13.88 -12.31
C PHE A 33 -4.32 -14.37 -11.03
N GLU A 34 -4.26 -15.67 -10.75
CA GLU A 34 -4.88 -16.28 -9.56
C GLU A 34 -4.22 -15.79 -8.27
N SER A 35 -2.91 -15.52 -8.31
CA SER A 35 -2.14 -15.04 -7.16
C SER A 35 -2.53 -13.62 -6.73
N TYR A 36 -3.23 -12.87 -7.60
CA TYR A 36 -3.67 -11.49 -7.38
C TYR A 36 -5.20 -11.36 -7.45
N ASP A 37 -5.93 -12.44 -7.24
CA ASP A 37 -7.39 -12.45 -7.43
C ASP A 37 -8.12 -11.49 -6.48
N ASN A 38 -7.55 -11.17 -5.31
CA ASN A 38 -8.11 -10.17 -4.40
C ASN A 38 -8.08 -8.77 -5.03
N ILE A 39 -6.94 -8.35 -5.57
CA ILE A 39 -6.83 -7.04 -6.24
C ILE A 39 -7.78 -6.99 -7.43
N PHE A 40 -7.77 -8.02 -8.28
CA PHE A 40 -8.57 -8.04 -9.51
C PHE A 40 -10.07 -8.14 -9.25
N ARG A 41 -10.49 -8.94 -8.29
CA ARG A 41 -11.90 -9.07 -7.90
C ARG A 41 -12.48 -7.79 -7.30
N ASN A 42 -11.63 -7.01 -6.65
CA ASN A 42 -11.98 -5.73 -6.02
C ASN A 42 -11.68 -4.52 -6.92
N ALA A 43 -11.46 -4.72 -8.22
CA ALA A 43 -11.35 -3.62 -9.16
C ALA A 43 -12.63 -2.79 -9.18
N ARG A 44 -12.49 -1.48 -9.26
CA ARG A 44 -13.58 -0.50 -9.31
C ARG A 44 -13.85 0.01 -10.73
N THR A 45 -13.02 -0.38 -11.67
CA THR A 45 -13.16 -0.17 -13.10
C THR A 45 -13.14 -1.51 -13.82
N GLU A 46 -13.65 -1.56 -15.05
CA GLU A 46 -13.45 -2.73 -15.90
C GLU A 46 -11.98 -2.90 -16.21
N ILE A 47 -11.48 -4.14 -16.09
CA ILE A 47 -10.09 -4.51 -16.34
C ILE A 47 -10.00 -5.63 -17.38
N SER A 48 -9.06 -5.50 -18.31
CA SER A 48 -8.69 -6.53 -19.29
C SER A 48 -7.52 -7.38 -18.77
N ASP A 49 -7.16 -8.40 -19.51
CA ASP A 49 -5.97 -9.21 -19.20
C ASP A 49 -4.67 -8.39 -19.37
N ASP A 50 -4.64 -7.45 -20.31
CA ASP A 50 -3.51 -6.53 -20.44
C ASP A 50 -3.36 -5.61 -19.22
N ASP A 51 -4.47 -5.14 -18.64
CA ASP A 51 -4.47 -4.35 -17.41
C ASP A 51 -3.93 -5.17 -16.23
N ARG A 52 -4.35 -6.43 -16.11
CA ARG A 52 -3.86 -7.35 -15.08
C ARG A 52 -2.36 -7.60 -15.21
N LYS A 53 -1.90 -7.81 -16.46
CA LYS A 53 -0.48 -8.03 -16.72
C LYS A 53 0.35 -6.81 -16.34
N ARG A 54 -0.06 -5.59 -16.75
CA ARG A 54 0.66 -4.36 -16.37
C ARG A 54 0.77 -4.19 -14.86
N LEU A 55 -0.29 -4.52 -14.12
CA LEU A 55 -0.23 -4.48 -12.66
C LEU A 55 0.79 -5.47 -12.12
N ILE A 56 0.81 -6.72 -12.60
CA ILE A 56 1.78 -7.73 -12.17
C ILE A 56 3.21 -7.31 -12.52
N ASP A 57 3.43 -6.81 -13.74
CA ASP A 57 4.75 -6.30 -14.17
C ASP A 57 5.24 -5.17 -13.24
N ALA A 58 4.35 -4.24 -12.85
CA ALA A 58 4.68 -3.18 -11.92
C ALA A 58 4.97 -3.70 -10.49
N LEU A 59 4.21 -4.68 -10.00
CA LEU A 59 4.48 -5.34 -8.71
C LEU A 59 5.81 -6.10 -8.72
N LYS A 60 6.19 -6.64 -9.87
CA LYS A 60 7.47 -7.31 -10.03
C LYS A 60 8.63 -6.33 -9.89
N ILE A 61 8.61 -5.23 -10.62
CA ILE A 61 9.61 -4.16 -10.50
C ILE A 61 9.68 -3.66 -9.05
N LEU A 62 8.51 -3.37 -8.44
CA LEU A 62 8.43 -2.93 -7.05
C LEU A 62 9.08 -3.93 -6.07
N SER A 63 8.90 -5.23 -6.28
CA SER A 63 9.43 -6.26 -5.37
C SER A 63 10.90 -6.62 -5.63
N GLU A 64 11.40 -6.37 -6.84
CA GLU A 64 12.79 -6.62 -7.24
C GLU A 64 13.70 -5.42 -6.97
N ALA A 65 13.15 -4.21 -6.84
CA ALA A 65 13.90 -3.04 -6.44
C ALA A 65 14.56 -3.26 -5.08
N SER A 66 15.87 -3.04 -5.01
CA SER A 66 16.63 -3.32 -3.79
C SER A 66 16.72 -2.12 -2.83
N GLY A 67 16.34 -0.96 -3.31
CA GLY A 67 16.44 0.31 -2.57
C GLY A 67 17.88 0.74 -2.25
N GLY A 68 18.15 2.02 -2.33
CA GLY A 68 19.36 2.61 -1.83
C GLY A 68 20.38 3.10 -2.85
N THR A 69 20.17 2.86 -4.14
CA THR A 69 20.96 3.50 -5.21
C THR A 69 20.10 4.44 -6.06
N GLU A 70 20.73 5.37 -6.78
CA GLU A 70 20.04 6.26 -7.72
C GLU A 70 19.41 5.46 -8.88
N GLU A 71 20.07 4.40 -9.32
CA GLU A 71 19.59 3.48 -10.38
C GLU A 71 18.32 2.74 -9.93
N ASP A 72 18.28 2.25 -8.69
CA ASP A 72 17.08 1.61 -8.11
C ASP A 72 15.89 2.59 -8.04
N GLY A 73 16.16 3.86 -7.74
CA GLY A 73 15.14 4.91 -7.71
C GLY A 73 14.57 5.24 -9.10
N GLU A 74 15.41 5.20 -10.15
CA GLU A 74 14.95 5.36 -11.53
C GLU A 74 14.07 4.19 -11.94
N GLU A 75 14.50 2.95 -11.70
CA GLU A 75 13.73 1.74 -12.01
C GLU A 75 12.38 1.71 -11.26
N LEU A 76 12.39 2.05 -9.97
CA LEU A 76 11.17 2.13 -9.16
C LEU A 76 10.17 3.16 -9.73
N SER A 77 10.67 4.27 -10.26
CA SER A 77 9.84 5.33 -10.87
C SER A 77 9.14 4.88 -12.17
N GLU A 78 9.59 3.80 -12.79
CA GLU A 78 8.92 3.20 -13.95
C GLU A 78 7.65 2.42 -13.56
N ALA A 79 7.55 1.99 -12.30
CA ALA A 79 6.43 1.19 -11.80
C ALA A 79 5.58 1.92 -10.75
N VAL A 80 6.13 2.90 -10.05
CA VAL A 80 5.47 3.56 -8.91
C VAL A 80 5.59 5.08 -8.99
N ASN A 81 4.50 5.76 -8.67
CA ASN A 81 4.53 7.19 -8.38
C ASN A 81 5.18 7.42 -7.01
N VAL A 82 6.50 7.51 -6.99
CA VAL A 82 7.30 7.62 -5.76
C VAL A 82 6.92 8.85 -4.93
N ASP A 83 6.76 10.04 -5.54
CA ASP A 83 6.32 11.24 -4.82
C ASP A 83 4.94 11.05 -4.18
N GLY A 84 4.01 10.39 -4.89
CA GLY A 84 2.69 10.03 -4.35
C GLY A 84 2.77 9.08 -3.17
N ALA A 85 3.64 8.07 -3.22
CA ALA A 85 3.86 7.11 -2.14
C ALA A 85 4.47 7.80 -0.90
N LEU A 86 5.49 8.64 -1.07
CA LEU A 86 6.09 9.40 0.03
C LEU A 86 5.09 10.33 0.71
N ARG A 87 4.23 11.01 -0.06
CA ARG A 87 3.15 11.84 0.51
C ARG A 87 2.13 10.99 1.27
N TYR A 88 1.76 9.83 0.71
CA TYR A 88 0.86 8.91 1.39
C TYR A 88 1.43 8.51 2.76
N PHE A 89 2.67 8.01 2.80
CA PHE A 89 3.30 7.57 4.05
C PHE A 89 3.48 8.72 5.05
N THR A 90 3.88 9.89 4.58
CA THR A 90 4.01 11.08 5.43
C THR A 90 2.70 11.43 6.13
N VAL A 91 1.58 11.41 5.39
CA VAL A 91 0.27 11.73 5.96
C VAL A 91 -0.18 10.62 6.91
N GLN A 92 -0.07 9.35 6.52
CA GLN A 92 -0.48 8.22 7.37
C GLN A 92 0.30 8.21 8.71
N SER A 93 1.60 8.48 8.66
CA SER A 93 2.45 8.56 9.85
C SER A 93 2.08 9.76 10.72
N PHE A 94 1.89 10.92 10.12
CA PHE A 94 1.53 12.15 10.84
C PHE A 94 0.19 12.01 11.59
N VAL A 95 -0.81 11.40 10.97
CA VAL A 95 -2.13 11.18 11.60
C VAL A 95 -2.22 9.85 12.37
N VAL A 96 -1.13 9.11 12.49
CA VAL A 96 -1.05 7.78 13.14
C VAL A 96 -2.23 6.89 12.72
N ASN A 97 -2.35 6.68 11.40
CA ASN A 97 -3.38 5.81 10.85
C ASN A 97 -2.84 4.38 10.66
N LEU A 98 -2.99 3.55 11.67
CA LEU A 98 -2.59 2.13 11.65
C LEU A 98 -3.64 1.24 10.97
N ASP A 99 -4.81 1.77 10.60
CA ASP A 99 -5.79 1.10 9.75
C ASP A 99 -5.56 1.43 8.27
N SER A 100 -4.31 1.29 7.83
CA SER A 100 -3.83 1.64 6.50
C SER A 100 -2.83 0.61 5.98
N TYR A 101 -2.17 0.89 4.86
CA TYR A 101 -1.07 0.07 4.35
C TYR A 101 0.06 -0.13 5.38
N LEU A 102 0.26 0.81 6.30
CA LEU A 102 1.27 0.73 7.38
C LEU A 102 0.84 -0.15 8.57
N GLY A 103 -0.41 -0.54 8.64
CA GLY A 103 -0.95 -1.30 9.76
C GLY A 103 -1.07 -2.81 9.53
N PRO A 104 -1.56 -3.57 10.52
CA PRO A 104 -1.55 -5.04 10.49
C PRO A 104 -2.32 -5.64 9.32
N THR A 105 -3.40 -5.02 8.90
CA THR A 105 -4.27 -5.50 7.82
C THR A 105 -3.80 -5.09 6.43
N GLY A 106 -2.95 -4.06 6.32
CA GLY A 106 -2.39 -3.58 5.06
C GLY A 106 -3.43 -3.13 4.03
N HIS A 107 -4.59 -2.63 4.47
CA HIS A 107 -5.69 -2.24 3.58
C HIS A 107 -6.05 -0.76 3.71
N ASN A 108 -7.29 -0.36 3.43
CA ASN A 108 -7.77 1.02 3.45
C ASN A 108 -6.98 1.97 2.55
N TYR A 109 -6.68 1.48 1.36
CA TYR A 109 -6.17 2.30 0.27
C TYR A 109 -6.83 1.89 -1.05
N PHE A 110 -6.79 2.77 -2.01
CA PHE A 110 -6.99 2.43 -3.41
C PHE A 110 -5.64 2.40 -4.12
N LEU A 111 -5.55 1.55 -5.13
CA LEU A 111 -4.42 1.52 -6.05
C LEU A 111 -4.91 1.95 -7.42
N HIS A 112 -4.35 3.04 -7.94
CA HIS A 112 -4.60 3.49 -9.30
C HIS A 112 -3.43 3.10 -10.18
N GLU A 113 -3.71 2.36 -11.25
CA GLU A 113 -2.73 1.99 -12.28
C GLU A 113 -3.02 2.78 -13.55
N ARG A 114 -2.00 3.41 -14.09
CA ARG A 114 -2.05 4.07 -15.38
C ARG A 114 -0.72 3.92 -16.11
N ASP A 115 -0.78 3.34 -17.30
CA ASP A 115 0.39 3.14 -18.16
C ASP A 115 1.55 2.38 -17.48
N GLY A 116 1.23 1.44 -16.58
CA GLY A 116 2.18 0.66 -15.80
C GLY A 116 2.63 1.31 -14.48
N ILE A 117 2.22 2.55 -14.20
CA ILE A 117 2.60 3.27 -12.98
C ILE A 117 1.50 3.13 -11.92
N LEU A 118 1.87 2.63 -10.77
CA LEU A 118 1.03 2.47 -9.60
C LEU A 118 1.05 3.74 -8.74
N THR A 119 -0.12 4.19 -8.33
CA THR A 119 -0.28 5.28 -7.35
C THR A 119 -1.17 4.81 -6.22
N ILE A 120 -0.66 4.83 -4.98
CA ILE A 120 -1.44 4.55 -3.80
C ILE A 120 -2.26 5.77 -3.40
N LEU A 121 -3.56 5.56 -3.15
CA LEU A 121 -4.49 6.61 -2.76
C LEU A 121 -5.07 6.31 -1.39
N PRO A 122 -5.09 7.29 -0.49
CA PRO A 122 -5.62 7.09 0.85
C PRO A 122 -7.14 6.87 0.84
N TRP A 123 -7.60 6.03 1.77
CA TRP A 123 -9.01 5.77 2.00
C TRP A 123 -9.26 5.51 3.49
N ASP A 124 -10.44 5.90 3.97
CA ASP A 124 -10.98 5.58 5.29
C ASP A 124 -10.07 5.99 6.48
N TYR A 125 -10.17 7.25 6.86
CA TYR A 125 -9.44 7.80 8.02
C TYR A 125 -10.23 7.74 9.34
N ASN A 126 -11.32 6.97 9.41
CA ASN A 126 -12.18 6.92 10.59
C ASN A 126 -11.47 6.40 11.84
N LEU A 127 -10.40 5.60 11.67
CA LEU A 127 -9.56 5.06 12.73
C LEU A 127 -8.16 5.70 12.78
N ALA A 128 -7.97 6.86 12.17
CA ALA A 128 -6.77 7.66 12.34
C ALA A 128 -6.67 8.25 13.75
N PHE A 129 -5.59 8.99 14.03
CA PHE A 129 -5.30 9.61 15.34
C PHE A 129 -5.14 8.58 16.45
N ALA A 130 -4.44 7.48 16.16
CA ALA A 130 -4.14 6.39 17.08
C ALA A 130 -5.38 5.68 17.67
N THR A 131 -6.54 5.76 17.00
CA THR A 131 -7.76 5.11 17.49
C THR A 131 -7.94 3.66 17.02
N TYR A 132 -7.04 3.17 16.15
CA TYR A 132 -7.04 1.78 15.70
C TYR A 132 -6.53 0.83 16.79
N SER A 133 -7.34 -0.15 17.14
CA SER A 133 -7.07 -1.02 18.29
C SER A 133 -6.83 -2.49 17.97
N LEU A 134 -6.79 -2.88 16.69
CA LEU A 134 -6.56 -4.29 16.32
C LEU A 134 -5.16 -4.74 16.77
N GLY A 135 -5.13 -5.82 17.56
CA GLY A 135 -3.90 -6.34 18.15
C GLY A 135 -3.39 -5.59 19.37
N MET A 136 -4.14 -4.58 19.84
CA MET A 136 -3.84 -3.84 21.08
C MET A 136 -4.88 -4.13 22.15
N PRO A 137 -4.51 -4.14 23.43
CA PRO A 137 -5.43 -4.48 24.52
C PRO A 137 -6.55 -3.45 24.72
N GLU A 138 -6.33 -2.19 24.31
CA GLU A 138 -7.34 -1.12 24.34
C GLU A 138 -7.10 -0.13 23.19
N PRO A 139 -8.15 0.60 22.74
CA PRO A 139 -7.98 1.71 21.83
C PRO A 139 -7.00 2.73 22.42
N ILE A 140 -6.02 3.11 21.65
CA ILE A 140 -5.04 4.08 22.09
C ILE A 140 -5.64 5.47 21.91
N ASN A 141 -6.39 5.94 22.89
CA ASN A 141 -6.85 7.32 23.01
C ASN A 141 -5.87 8.14 23.88
N ASP A 142 -4.59 7.86 23.72
CA ASP A 142 -3.55 8.50 24.49
C ASP A 142 -2.88 9.59 23.66
N ALA A 143 -3.12 10.83 24.03
CA ALA A 143 -2.53 11.99 23.38
C ALA A 143 -0.99 11.98 23.47
N GLU A 144 -0.42 11.39 24.51
CA GLU A 144 1.03 11.28 24.69
C GLU A 144 1.61 10.28 23.68
N LEU A 145 0.94 9.14 23.47
CA LEU A 145 1.34 8.18 22.44
C LEU A 145 1.24 8.78 21.03
N TYR A 146 0.16 9.51 20.74
CA TYR A 146 -0.03 10.17 19.46
C TYR A 146 1.10 11.18 19.16
N VAL A 147 1.42 12.04 20.13
CA VAL A 147 2.46 13.07 19.99
C VAL A 147 3.86 12.47 19.86
N ASN A 148 4.11 11.35 20.52
CA ASN A 148 5.41 10.70 20.54
C ASN A 148 5.52 9.50 19.59
N TYR A 149 4.53 9.29 18.70
CA TYR A 149 4.59 8.19 17.74
C TYR A 149 5.80 8.36 16.82
N PRO A 150 6.63 7.32 16.64
CA PRO A 150 7.85 7.44 15.86
C PRO A 150 7.53 7.63 14.37
N ILE A 151 8.09 8.67 13.77
CA ILE A 151 7.92 8.99 12.35
C ILE A 151 8.91 8.26 11.45
N ASP A 152 9.98 7.75 12.01
CA ASP A 152 11.03 6.98 11.35
C ASP A 152 10.78 5.46 11.33
N THR A 153 9.84 4.99 12.15
CA THR A 153 9.38 3.61 12.17
C THR A 153 7.85 3.55 12.26
N PRO A 154 7.12 4.11 11.29
CA PRO A 154 5.69 4.35 11.39
C PRO A 154 4.82 3.11 11.26
N ALA A 155 5.36 1.99 10.78
CA ALA A 155 4.62 0.75 10.64
C ALA A 155 4.48 0.01 11.98
N SER A 156 3.37 -0.69 12.17
CA SER A 156 3.02 -1.34 13.44
C SER A 156 3.82 -2.60 13.77
N GLY A 157 4.70 -3.06 12.89
CA GLY A 157 5.55 -4.23 13.12
C GLY A 157 6.53 -4.49 11.97
N GLN A 158 7.48 -5.40 12.21
CA GLN A 158 8.57 -5.70 11.27
C GLN A 158 8.06 -6.15 9.89
N ILE A 159 7.02 -6.99 9.83
CA ILE A 159 6.46 -7.49 8.56
C ILE A 159 5.93 -6.33 7.72
N MET A 160 5.33 -5.32 8.34
CA MET A 160 4.81 -4.13 7.66
C MET A 160 5.93 -3.24 7.14
N MET A 161 7.05 -3.16 7.88
CA MET A 161 8.25 -2.44 7.45
C MET A 161 8.89 -3.06 6.20
N GLU A 162 8.70 -4.35 6.00
CA GLU A 162 9.25 -5.12 4.87
C GLU A 162 8.31 -5.17 3.66
N ARG A 163 7.16 -4.48 3.67
CA ARG A 163 6.28 -4.38 2.51
C ARG A 163 6.95 -3.59 1.39
N PRO A 164 6.91 -4.09 0.14
CA PRO A 164 7.73 -3.54 -0.94
C PRO A 164 7.56 -2.03 -1.15
N LEU A 165 6.32 -1.53 -1.13
CA LEU A 165 6.06 -0.11 -1.36
C LEU A 165 6.60 0.82 -0.25
N PHE A 166 6.86 0.29 0.94
CA PHE A 166 7.39 1.06 2.07
C PHE A 166 8.89 0.82 2.28
N HIS A 167 9.36 -0.39 1.95
CA HIS A 167 10.75 -0.79 2.18
C HIS A 167 11.70 -0.17 1.15
N ASN A 168 11.25 -0.08 -0.09
CA ASN A 168 12.01 0.46 -1.23
C ASN A 168 11.71 1.95 -1.43
#